data_8c1417c7892e94f3c9e66ec45e70695b
#
_entry.id   8c1417c7892e94f3c9e66ec45e70695b
#
_cell.length_a   1.000
_cell.length_b   1.000
_cell.length_c   1.000
_cell.angle_alpha   90.00
_cell.angle_beta   90.00
_cell.angle_gamma   90.00
#
_symmetry.space_group_name_H-M   'P 1'
#
loop_
_entity.id
_entity.type
_entity.pdbx_description
1 polymer ?
#
loop_
_entity_poly.entity_id
_entity_poly.type
_entity_poly.pdbx_seq_one_letter_code
_entity_poly.pdbx_strand_id
1 'polypeptide(L)'
;MGNRIGNHYIRRAQEICKRRNIALPDRDLAYLEEGTGEFDNYLRDLKWAQKFALLNREEMMDRLLRELSHHVYGEGGPEYRREFRPEGRPDSAKDRELEIQRINCHHNFTQVERHFGHDVWVTRKGAIEAREGMRGMIPGSMGTRSYIVSGLGNPQSFQSAPHGAGRRMSRTKARAAYSMKDLEAAMAGIEFRRSKVLLDEIPGAYKDIDRVMENARDLVRIDHTLRQIVNCKGD
;
A
#
# COMPACT_ATOMS: atom_id res chain seq x y z
N MET A 1 9.24 12.45 0.55
CA MET A 1 10.10 12.16 1.73
C MET A 1 10.71 10.77 1.62
N GLY A 2 9.96 9.66 1.51
CA GLY A 2 10.50 8.30 1.45
C GLY A 2 11.56 8.05 0.37
N ASN A 3 11.39 8.58 -0.85
CA ASN A 3 12.40 8.48 -1.90
C ASN A 3 13.73 9.16 -1.53
N ARG A 4 13.71 10.24 -0.74
CA ARG A 4 14.94 10.93 -0.31
C ARG A 4 15.70 10.08 0.70
N ILE A 5 15.00 9.47 1.67
CA ILE A 5 15.57 8.53 2.63
C ILE A 5 16.15 7.33 1.89
N GLY A 6 15.37 6.66 1.04
CA GLY A 6 15.83 5.52 0.27
C GLY A 6 17.07 5.82 -0.56
N ASN A 7 17.07 6.89 -1.34
CA ASN A 7 18.21 7.28 -2.17
C ASN A 7 19.47 7.66 -1.35
N HIS A 8 19.27 8.20 -0.14
CA HIS A 8 20.40 8.48 0.76
C HIS A 8 21.08 7.19 1.19
N TYR A 9 20.32 6.23 1.71
CA TYR A 9 20.88 4.99 2.24
C TYR A 9 21.35 4.01 1.15
N ILE A 10 20.75 4.02 -0.05
CA ILE A 10 21.27 3.29 -1.21
C ILE A 10 22.69 3.78 -1.55
N ARG A 11 22.88 5.08 -1.68
CA ARG A 11 24.22 5.65 -1.94
C ARG A 11 25.20 5.32 -0.83
N ARG A 12 24.76 5.43 0.43
CA ARG A 12 25.59 5.12 1.58
C ARG A 12 26.03 3.66 1.60
N ALA A 13 25.11 2.72 1.34
CA ALA A 13 25.43 1.30 1.23
C ALA A 13 26.45 1.03 0.10
N GLN A 14 26.25 1.63 -1.09
CA GLN A 14 27.17 1.49 -2.20
C GLN A 14 28.58 2.04 -1.89
N GLU A 15 28.68 3.16 -1.19
CA GLU A 15 29.96 3.73 -0.75
C GLU A 15 30.67 2.82 0.27
N ILE A 16 29.91 2.22 1.20
CA ILE A 16 30.46 1.30 2.21
C ILE A 16 30.98 0.02 1.54
N CYS A 17 30.17 -0.60 0.66
CA CYS A 17 30.59 -1.80 -0.06
C CYS A 17 31.86 -1.52 -0.90
N LYS A 18 31.92 -0.36 -1.58
CA LYS A 18 33.12 0.04 -2.33
C LYS A 18 34.34 0.22 -1.44
N ARG A 19 34.23 0.90 -0.30
CA ARG A 19 35.35 1.12 0.64
C ARG A 19 35.87 -0.18 1.26
N ARG A 20 34.98 -1.16 1.44
CA ARG A 20 35.31 -2.48 2.02
C ARG A 20 35.76 -3.49 0.94
N ASN A 21 35.84 -3.08 -0.33
CA ASN A 21 36.15 -3.95 -1.47
C ASN A 21 35.21 -5.16 -1.58
N ILE A 22 33.93 -4.99 -1.24
CA ILE A 22 32.93 -6.05 -1.37
C ILE A 22 32.52 -6.12 -2.85
N ALA A 23 32.80 -7.27 -3.48
CA ALA A 23 32.38 -7.54 -4.84
C ALA A 23 30.87 -7.82 -4.86
N LEU A 24 30.10 -6.95 -5.50
CA LEU A 24 28.66 -7.11 -5.70
C LEU A 24 28.40 -7.56 -7.14
N PRO A 25 27.54 -8.59 -7.36
CA PRO A 25 27.11 -8.97 -8.73
C PRO A 25 26.39 -7.84 -9.45
N ASP A 26 25.64 -7.02 -8.71
CA ASP A 26 24.99 -5.81 -9.15
C ASP A 26 25.14 -4.74 -8.05
N ARG A 27 25.40 -3.48 -8.44
CA ARG A 27 25.52 -2.37 -7.49
C ARG A 27 24.25 -2.12 -6.67
N ASP A 28 23.09 -2.49 -7.18
CA ASP A 28 21.80 -2.33 -6.52
C ASP A 28 21.57 -3.37 -5.40
N LEU A 29 22.47 -4.36 -5.28
CA LEU A 29 22.52 -5.32 -4.17
C LEU A 29 23.37 -4.83 -2.99
N ALA A 30 23.82 -3.56 -3.01
CA ALA A 30 24.53 -2.97 -1.88
C ALA A 30 23.64 -2.98 -0.62
N TYR A 31 24.24 -3.31 0.52
CA TYR A 31 23.55 -3.49 1.79
C TYR A 31 24.22 -2.74 2.92
N LEU A 32 23.48 -2.55 4.00
CA LEU A 32 23.98 -2.09 5.30
C LEU A 32 24.03 -3.30 6.25
N GLU A 33 25.14 -3.45 6.93
CA GLU A 33 25.40 -4.58 7.81
C GLU A 33 24.76 -4.33 9.19
N GLU A 34 24.03 -5.32 9.69
CA GLU A 34 23.40 -5.27 11.01
C GLU A 34 24.47 -5.08 12.10
N GLY A 35 24.13 -4.32 13.16
CA GLY A 35 25.05 -3.95 14.23
C GLY A 35 25.98 -2.77 13.90
N THR A 36 25.79 -2.13 12.74
CA THR A 36 26.51 -0.89 12.39
C THR A 36 25.65 0.34 12.64
N GLY A 37 26.29 1.47 12.95
CA GLY A 37 25.58 2.75 13.15
C GLY A 37 24.81 3.20 11.91
N GLU A 38 25.29 2.86 10.70
CA GLU A 38 24.59 3.14 9.44
C GLU A 38 23.30 2.34 9.31
N PHE A 39 23.30 1.07 9.71
CA PHE A 39 22.12 0.22 9.73
C PHE A 39 21.07 0.75 10.74
N ASP A 40 21.51 1.09 11.94
CA ASP A 40 20.65 1.63 12.99
C ASP A 40 20.02 2.96 12.59
N ASN A 41 20.81 3.86 11.98
CA ASN A 41 20.32 5.12 11.45
C ASN A 41 19.29 4.91 10.34
N TYR A 42 19.55 3.99 9.42
CA TYR A 42 18.58 3.61 8.39
C TYR A 42 17.26 3.11 8.98
N LEU A 43 17.33 2.20 9.94
CA LEU A 43 16.11 1.67 10.57
C LEU A 43 15.33 2.74 11.34
N ARG A 44 16.00 3.65 12.03
CA ARG A 44 15.35 4.78 12.72
C ARG A 44 14.59 5.65 11.73
N ASP A 45 15.23 6.06 10.64
CA ASP A 45 14.64 6.95 9.64
C ASP A 45 13.53 6.23 8.85
N LEU A 46 13.70 4.93 8.58
CA LEU A 46 12.69 4.09 7.94
C LEU A 46 11.44 3.93 8.82
N LYS A 47 11.61 3.61 10.12
CA LYS A 47 10.51 3.48 11.08
C LYS A 47 9.74 4.80 11.22
N TRP A 48 10.45 5.93 11.24
CA TRP A 48 9.81 7.23 11.23
C TRP A 48 8.96 7.44 9.97
N ALA A 49 9.50 7.13 8.79
CA ALA A 49 8.76 7.26 7.52
C ALA A 49 7.54 6.31 7.45
N GLN A 50 7.67 5.09 7.98
CA GLN A 50 6.57 4.13 8.08
C GLN A 50 5.45 4.65 8.98
N LYS A 51 5.81 5.18 10.17
CA LYS A 51 4.85 5.80 11.11
C LYS A 51 4.15 7.00 10.47
N PHE A 52 4.90 7.87 9.79
CA PHE A 52 4.33 9.00 9.06
C PHE A 52 3.32 8.53 8.01
N ALA A 53 3.68 7.52 7.21
CA ALA A 53 2.78 6.99 6.17
C ALA A 53 1.51 6.34 6.77
N LEU A 54 1.63 5.67 7.91
CA LEU A 54 0.49 5.11 8.64
C LEU A 54 -0.45 6.22 9.09
N LEU A 55 0.06 7.21 9.82
CA LEU A 55 -0.73 8.33 10.34
C LEU A 55 -1.37 9.16 9.22
N ASN A 56 -0.67 9.35 8.09
CA ASN A 56 -1.21 10.06 6.95
C ASN A 56 -2.43 9.34 6.34
N ARG A 57 -2.39 8.00 6.23
CA ARG A 57 -3.55 7.22 5.75
C ARG A 57 -4.71 7.25 6.74
N GLU A 58 -4.42 7.20 8.04
CA GLU A 58 -5.43 7.35 9.10
C GLU A 58 -6.14 8.71 8.99
N GLU A 59 -5.38 9.80 8.89
CA GLU A 59 -5.93 11.14 8.74
C GLU A 59 -6.76 11.30 7.46
N MET A 60 -6.29 10.72 6.34
CA MET A 60 -7.05 10.72 5.09
C MET A 60 -8.38 10.00 5.24
N MET A 61 -8.41 8.85 5.92
CA MET A 61 -9.62 8.09 6.18
C MET A 61 -10.57 8.86 7.10
N ASP A 62 -10.05 9.47 8.16
CA ASP A 62 -10.85 10.27 9.09
C ASP A 62 -11.52 11.47 8.40
N ARG A 63 -10.80 12.14 7.49
CA ARG A 63 -11.38 13.22 6.66
C ARG A 63 -12.46 12.69 5.73
N LEU A 64 -12.18 11.57 5.05
CA LEU A 64 -13.16 10.97 4.13
C LEU A 64 -14.46 10.58 4.87
N LEU A 65 -14.34 9.98 6.06
CA LEU A 65 -15.49 9.58 6.85
C LEU A 65 -16.30 10.78 7.34
N ARG A 66 -15.65 11.88 7.72
CA ARG A 66 -16.35 13.14 8.07
C ARG A 66 -17.15 13.69 6.90
N GLU A 67 -16.52 13.80 5.73
CA GLU A 67 -17.19 14.29 4.54
C GLU A 67 -18.35 13.37 4.09
N LEU A 68 -18.14 12.06 4.15
CA LEU A 68 -19.16 11.07 3.83
C LEU A 68 -20.34 11.14 4.82
N SER A 69 -20.05 11.24 6.11
CA SER A 69 -21.08 11.40 7.15
C SER A 69 -21.93 12.65 6.91
N HIS A 70 -21.28 13.77 6.64
CA HIS A 70 -21.95 15.03 6.35
C HIS A 70 -22.82 14.93 5.08
N HIS A 71 -22.31 14.28 4.04
CA HIS A 71 -23.05 14.08 2.78
C HIS A 71 -24.29 13.18 2.97
N VAL A 72 -24.16 12.10 3.73
CA VAL A 72 -25.23 11.09 3.91
C VAL A 72 -26.30 11.57 4.89
N TYR A 73 -25.92 12.22 5.99
CA TYR A 73 -26.81 12.57 7.09
C TYR A 73 -27.14 14.07 7.18
N GLY A 74 -26.50 14.94 6.39
CA GLY A 74 -26.64 16.39 6.45
C GLY A 74 -26.01 17.02 7.69
N GLU A 75 -26.31 18.31 7.92
CA GLU A 75 -25.75 19.07 9.06
C GLU A 75 -26.18 18.57 10.45
N GLY A 76 -27.25 17.79 10.54
CA GLY A 76 -27.75 17.16 11.78
C GLY A 76 -27.28 15.73 11.98
N GLY A 77 -26.44 15.22 11.10
CA GLY A 77 -25.91 13.86 11.19
C GLY A 77 -24.94 13.66 12.36
N PRO A 78 -24.59 12.39 12.66
CA PRO A 78 -23.59 12.10 13.68
C PRO A 78 -22.26 12.74 13.28
N GLU A 79 -21.74 13.62 14.14
CA GLU A 79 -20.44 14.24 13.95
C GLU A 79 -19.37 13.17 14.14
N TYR A 80 -18.66 12.83 13.05
CA TYR A 80 -17.53 11.93 13.14
C TYR A 80 -16.37 12.66 13.80
N ARG A 81 -16.21 12.47 15.11
CA ARG A 81 -15.08 12.96 15.90
C ARG A 81 -14.26 11.77 16.34
N ARG A 82 -13.05 11.69 15.83
CA ARG A 82 -12.06 10.77 16.36
C ARG A 82 -11.12 11.53 17.30
N GLU A 83 -11.15 11.17 18.58
CA GLU A 83 -10.02 11.49 19.44
C GLU A 83 -8.84 10.60 19.05
N PHE A 84 -7.67 11.21 18.86
CA PHE A 84 -6.47 10.46 18.49
C PHE A 84 -6.11 9.46 19.59
N ARG A 85 -6.34 8.19 19.31
CA ARG A 85 -5.82 7.10 20.15
C ARG A 85 -4.82 6.26 19.37
N PRO A 86 -3.66 5.90 19.98
CA PRO A 86 -2.62 5.10 19.33
C PRO A 86 -3.10 3.74 18.81
N GLU A 87 -4.20 3.21 19.32
CA GLU A 87 -4.69 1.86 19.06
C GLU A 87 -5.79 1.77 17.97
N GLY A 88 -6.18 2.88 17.36
CA GLY A 88 -7.03 2.88 16.17
C GLY A 88 -8.48 2.39 16.33
N ARG A 89 -9.04 2.29 17.54
CA ARG A 89 -10.41 1.85 17.77
C ARG A 89 -11.40 3.02 17.82
N PRO A 90 -12.58 2.93 17.16
CA PRO A 90 -13.64 3.92 17.29
C PRO A 90 -14.13 3.98 18.75
N ASP A 91 -14.34 5.19 19.25
CA ASP A 91 -14.51 5.47 20.69
C ASP A 91 -15.95 5.55 21.14
N SER A 92 -16.89 5.79 20.23
CA SER A 92 -18.31 5.93 20.56
C SER A 92 -19.20 4.91 19.85
N ALA A 93 -20.40 4.69 20.39
CA ALA A 93 -21.42 3.87 19.73
C ALA A 93 -21.79 4.46 18.37
N LYS A 94 -21.80 5.81 18.23
CA LYS A 94 -22.12 6.52 16.97
C LYS A 94 -21.00 6.37 15.94
N ASP A 95 -19.73 6.37 16.35
CA ASP A 95 -18.59 6.13 15.44
C ASP A 95 -18.63 4.70 14.90
N ARG A 96 -19.12 3.73 15.68
CA ARG A 96 -19.29 2.33 15.26
C ARG A 96 -20.40 2.12 14.23
N GLU A 97 -21.38 3.00 14.15
CA GLU A 97 -22.41 2.95 13.10
C GLU A 97 -21.86 3.33 11.72
N LEU A 98 -20.85 4.22 11.67
CA LEU A 98 -20.21 4.68 10.43
C LEU A 98 -18.99 3.85 10.06
N GLU A 99 -18.24 3.34 11.02
CA GLU A 99 -17.01 2.58 10.81
C GLU A 99 -17.07 1.22 11.51
N ILE A 100 -17.49 0.19 10.77
CA ILE A 100 -17.55 -1.20 11.29
C ILE A 100 -16.14 -1.76 11.43
N GLN A 101 -15.25 -1.45 10.48
CA GLN A 101 -13.88 -1.94 10.46
C GLN A 101 -12.97 -1.03 9.63
N ARG A 102 -11.75 -0.81 10.13
CA ARG A 102 -10.67 -0.13 9.43
C ARG A 102 -9.55 -1.10 9.08
N ILE A 103 -9.14 -1.11 7.82
CA ILE A 103 -8.01 -1.89 7.33
C ILE A 103 -6.95 -0.91 6.86
N ASN A 104 -5.83 -0.83 7.58
CA ASN A 104 -4.69 0.03 7.23
C ASN A 104 -3.43 -0.81 7.15
N CYS A 105 -3.15 -1.37 5.99
CA CYS A 105 -1.99 -2.23 5.78
C CYS A 105 -0.80 -1.47 5.19
N HIS A 106 0.38 -1.75 5.71
CA HIS A 106 1.63 -1.32 5.10
C HIS A 106 1.93 -2.17 3.86
N HIS A 107 2.54 -1.56 2.84
CA HIS A 107 2.99 -2.23 1.61
C HIS A 107 4.43 -1.86 1.21
N ASN A 108 5.06 -0.99 2.00
CA ASN A 108 6.47 -0.64 1.90
C ASN A 108 7.00 -0.48 3.32
N PHE A 109 7.54 -1.57 3.89
CA PHE A 109 8.03 -1.56 5.27
C PHE A 109 9.03 -2.67 5.51
N THR A 110 9.76 -2.55 6.61
CA THR A 110 10.73 -3.55 7.09
C THR A 110 10.48 -3.77 8.57
N GLN A 111 10.48 -5.04 8.98
CA GLN A 111 10.41 -5.44 10.39
C GLN A 111 11.13 -6.77 10.61
N VAL A 112 11.49 -7.05 11.86
CA VAL A 112 11.98 -8.37 12.25
C VAL A 112 10.81 -9.32 12.37
N GLU A 113 10.94 -10.48 11.77
CA GLU A 113 9.96 -11.57 11.82
C GLU A 113 10.66 -12.89 12.01
N ARG A 114 9.95 -13.86 12.61
CA ARG A 114 10.48 -15.21 12.78
C ARG A 114 10.01 -16.10 11.64
N HIS A 115 10.97 -16.56 10.82
CA HIS A 115 10.72 -17.47 9.71
C HIS A 115 11.72 -18.61 9.72
N PHE A 116 11.24 -19.83 9.47
CA PHE A 116 12.08 -21.06 9.41
C PHE A 116 13.01 -21.21 10.62
N GLY A 117 12.55 -20.79 11.81
CA GLY A 117 13.32 -20.89 13.06
C GLY A 117 14.32 -19.75 13.31
N HIS A 118 14.44 -18.80 12.39
CA HIS A 118 15.37 -17.67 12.48
C HIS A 118 14.63 -16.33 12.57
N ASP A 119 15.21 -15.36 13.27
CA ASP A 119 14.76 -13.98 13.25
C ASP A 119 15.42 -13.28 12.05
N VAL A 120 14.61 -12.75 11.15
CA VAL A 120 15.06 -12.16 9.89
C VAL A 120 14.42 -10.81 9.66
N TRP A 121 15.12 -9.91 9.00
CA TRP A 121 14.58 -8.64 8.55
C TRP A 121 13.78 -8.85 7.25
N VAL A 122 12.46 -8.85 7.35
CA VAL A 122 11.59 -8.95 6.17
C VAL A 122 11.29 -7.56 5.65
N THR A 123 11.73 -7.31 4.42
CA THR A 123 11.44 -6.05 3.70
C THR A 123 10.37 -6.31 2.65
N ARG A 124 9.23 -5.64 2.80
CA ARG A 124 8.15 -5.68 1.81
C ARG A 124 8.11 -4.38 1.03
N LYS A 125 8.18 -4.49 -0.29
CA LYS A 125 7.96 -3.38 -1.22
C LYS A 125 6.96 -3.82 -2.28
N GLY A 126 5.77 -3.23 -2.25
CA GLY A 126 4.70 -3.68 -3.13
C GLY A 126 4.08 -5.02 -2.69
N ALA A 127 4.22 -5.36 -1.42
CA ALA A 127 3.61 -6.52 -0.80
C ALA A 127 3.04 -6.14 0.58
N ILE A 128 1.97 -6.82 0.99
CA ILE A 128 1.38 -6.71 2.33
C ILE A 128 1.79 -7.92 3.16
N GLU A 129 1.74 -7.75 4.47
CA GLU A 129 1.80 -8.86 5.41
C GLU A 129 0.49 -9.65 5.33
N ALA A 130 0.60 -11.00 5.30
CA ALA A 130 -0.52 -11.92 5.12
C ALA A 130 -0.41 -13.10 6.11
N ARG A 131 -0.16 -12.80 7.39
CA ARG A 131 -0.25 -13.78 8.47
C ARG A 131 -1.64 -14.38 8.51
N GLU A 132 -1.76 -15.59 9.03
CA GLU A 132 -3.04 -16.28 9.15
C GLU A 132 -4.10 -15.40 9.85
N GLY A 133 -5.25 -15.22 9.19
CA GLY A 133 -6.35 -14.39 9.65
C GLY A 133 -6.14 -12.88 9.59
N MET A 134 -4.93 -12.40 9.24
CA MET A 134 -4.66 -10.97 9.14
C MET A 134 -5.40 -10.36 7.94
N ARG A 135 -6.19 -9.32 8.18
CA ARG A 135 -6.95 -8.65 7.12
C ARG A 135 -6.09 -7.67 6.34
N GLY A 136 -6.31 -7.66 5.04
CA GLY A 136 -5.64 -6.77 4.10
C GLY A 136 -6.54 -6.28 3.00
N MET A 137 -6.07 -5.31 2.22
CA MET A 137 -6.72 -4.82 1.02
C MET A 137 -5.77 -4.95 -0.17
N ILE A 138 -6.28 -5.54 -1.26
CA ILE A 138 -5.55 -5.68 -2.53
C ILE A 138 -6.33 -4.93 -3.62
N PRO A 139 -6.00 -3.66 -3.90
CA PRO A 139 -6.65 -2.89 -4.96
C PRO A 139 -6.17 -3.32 -6.34
N GLY A 140 -7.08 -3.25 -7.31
CA GLY A 140 -6.75 -3.35 -8.72
C GLY A 140 -6.20 -2.04 -9.28
N SER A 141 -6.91 -1.47 -10.24
CA SER A 141 -6.66 -0.14 -10.79
C SER A 141 -7.87 0.75 -10.58
N MET A 142 -7.84 2.00 -11.08
CA MET A 142 -8.94 2.95 -10.88
C MET A 142 -10.27 2.50 -11.51
N GLY A 143 -10.27 1.56 -12.45
CA GLY A 143 -11.47 1.05 -13.12
C GLY A 143 -11.70 -0.45 -12.91
N THR A 144 -10.93 -1.13 -12.05
CA THR A 144 -11.05 -2.56 -11.80
C THR A 144 -11.42 -2.86 -10.35
N ARG A 145 -11.74 -4.11 -10.06
CA ARG A 145 -12.12 -4.57 -8.71
C ARG A 145 -11.00 -4.35 -7.69
N SER A 146 -11.39 -4.34 -6.41
CA SER A 146 -10.49 -4.43 -5.26
C SER A 146 -10.96 -5.54 -4.35
N TYR A 147 -10.08 -6.08 -3.53
CA TYR A 147 -10.39 -7.22 -2.69
C TYR A 147 -10.04 -6.94 -1.23
N ILE A 148 -10.96 -7.24 -0.33
CA ILE A 148 -10.67 -7.40 1.10
C ILE A 148 -10.33 -8.88 1.30
N VAL A 149 -9.21 -9.13 1.95
CA VAL A 149 -8.63 -10.47 2.07
C VAL A 149 -8.23 -10.77 3.50
N SER A 150 -8.15 -12.08 3.82
CA SER A 150 -7.51 -12.60 5.01
C SER A 150 -6.28 -13.43 4.61
N GLY A 151 -5.14 -13.17 5.23
CA GLY A 151 -3.91 -13.92 5.03
C GLY A 151 -4.06 -15.40 5.39
N LEU A 152 -3.34 -16.25 4.69
CA LEU A 152 -3.27 -17.71 4.95
C LEU A 152 -1.97 -18.13 5.66
N GLY A 153 -1.10 -17.17 5.97
CA GLY A 153 0.14 -17.43 6.71
C GLY A 153 1.16 -18.28 5.95
N ASN A 154 1.14 -18.31 4.61
CA ASN A 154 2.03 -19.15 3.81
C ASN A 154 3.50 -18.88 4.16
N PRO A 155 4.25 -19.85 4.71
CA PRO A 155 5.62 -19.64 5.15
C PRO A 155 6.60 -19.45 3.98
N GLN A 156 6.31 -20.02 2.80
CA GLN A 156 7.18 -19.92 1.63
C GLN A 156 7.19 -18.52 1.03
N SER A 157 6.12 -17.74 1.24
CA SER A 157 6.06 -16.34 0.85
C SER A 157 6.54 -15.38 1.96
N PHE A 158 7.12 -15.89 3.05
CA PHE A 158 7.37 -15.12 4.27
C PHE A 158 6.11 -14.42 4.76
N GLN A 159 4.97 -15.13 4.73
CA GLN A 159 3.66 -14.61 5.11
C GLN A 159 3.33 -13.28 4.41
N SER A 160 3.60 -13.21 3.11
CA SER A 160 3.40 -12.02 2.29
C SER A 160 2.44 -12.29 1.14
N ALA A 161 1.74 -11.24 0.70
CA ALA A 161 0.85 -11.29 -0.46
C ALA A 161 1.02 -10.02 -1.32
N PRO A 162 0.57 -10.04 -2.59
CA PRO A 162 0.57 -8.84 -3.44
C PRO A 162 -0.19 -7.69 -2.77
N HIS A 163 0.31 -6.45 -2.91
CA HIS A 163 -0.39 -5.26 -2.41
C HIS A 163 -1.39 -4.68 -3.40
N GLY A 164 -1.47 -5.21 -4.62
CA GLY A 164 -2.32 -4.73 -5.72
C GLY A 164 -2.00 -5.43 -7.03
N ALA A 165 -2.66 -5.01 -8.11
CA ALA A 165 -2.49 -5.59 -9.44
C ALA A 165 -1.05 -5.51 -9.98
N GLY A 166 -0.32 -4.50 -9.60
CA GLY A 166 0.99 -4.19 -10.18
C GLY A 166 0.90 -3.69 -11.62
N ARG A 167 1.86 -2.90 -12.04
CA ARG A 167 1.89 -2.33 -13.40
C ARG A 167 2.51 -3.30 -14.39
N ARG A 168 1.99 -3.32 -15.62
CA ARG A 168 2.61 -4.01 -16.77
C ARG A 168 3.43 -3.07 -17.66
N MET A 169 3.31 -1.75 -17.45
CA MET A 169 4.09 -0.75 -18.18
C MET A 169 4.41 0.46 -17.29
N SER A 170 5.46 1.22 -17.67
CA SER A 170 5.84 2.44 -16.99
C SER A 170 4.79 3.54 -17.18
N ARG A 171 4.78 4.54 -16.29
CA ARG A 171 3.88 5.70 -16.38
C ARG A 171 4.05 6.45 -17.70
N THR A 172 5.29 6.69 -18.12
CA THR A 172 5.58 7.36 -19.39
C THR A 172 5.04 6.58 -20.57
N LYS A 173 5.22 5.25 -20.59
CA LYS A 173 4.69 4.39 -21.65
C LYS A 173 3.17 4.40 -21.68
N ALA A 174 2.50 4.39 -20.52
CA ALA A 174 1.05 4.46 -20.44
C ALA A 174 0.52 5.79 -21.00
N ARG A 175 1.11 6.93 -20.62
CA ARG A 175 0.73 8.25 -21.16
C ARG A 175 0.91 8.36 -22.67
N ALA A 176 1.90 7.66 -23.24
CA ALA A 176 2.12 7.63 -24.69
C ALA A 176 1.17 6.66 -25.43
N ALA A 177 0.71 5.60 -24.77
CA ALA A 177 -0.05 4.52 -25.38
C ALA A 177 -1.59 4.75 -25.36
N TYR A 178 -2.09 5.58 -24.43
CA TYR A 178 -3.53 5.75 -24.19
C TYR A 178 -3.99 7.18 -24.36
N SER A 179 -5.23 7.33 -24.84
CA SER A 179 -5.92 8.60 -25.01
C SER A 179 -6.98 8.84 -23.89
N MET A 180 -7.52 10.04 -23.81
CA MET A 180 -8.67 10.33 -22.91
C MET A 180 -9.89 9.49 -23.27
N LYS A 181 -10.11 9.20 -24.55
CA LYS A 181 -11.22 8.33 -25.00
C LYS A 181 -11.07 6.91 -24.46
N ASP A 182 -9.84 6.37 -24.42
CA ASP A 182 -9.55 5.05 -23.84
C ASP A 182 -9.80 5.06 -22.34
N LEU A 183 -9.40 6.15 -21.65
CA LEU A 183 -9.63 6.29 -20.21
C LEU A 183 -11.14 6.36 -19.89
N GLU A 184 -11.90 7.16 -20.62
CA GLU A 184 -13.35 7.27 -20.43
C GLU A 184 -14.06 5.94 -20.69
N ALA A 185 -13.66 5.20 -21.73
CA ALA A 185 -14.20 3.88 -22.01
C ALA A 185 -13.88 2.88 -20.88
N ALA A 186 -12.65 2.89 -20.36
CA ALA A 186 -12.22 2.02 -19.27
C ALA A 186 -12.87 2.36 -17.92
N MET A 187 -13.39 3.57 -17.76
CA MET A 187 -14.03 4.08 -16.55
C MET A 187 -15.56 4.15 -16.67
N ALA A 188 -16.14 3.51 -17.66
CA ALA A 188 -17.59 3.53 -17.86
C ALA A 188 -18.34 3.08 -16.59
N GLY A 189 -19.28 3.91 -16.12
CA GLY A 189 -20.06 3.65 -14.90
C GLY A 189 -19.36 3.98 -13.59
N ILE A 190 -18.16 4.56 -13.65
CA ILE A 190 -17.40 5.00 -12.46
C ILE A 190 -17.24 6.53 -12.55
N GLU A 191 -17.63 7.25 -11.49
CA GLU A 191 -17.40 8.67 -11.43
C GLU A 191 -15.92 8.95 -11.13
N PHE A 192 -15.31 9.85 -11.91
CA PHE A 192 -13.91 10.22 -11.75
C PHE A 192 -13.63 11.60 -12.36
N ARG A 193 -12.58 12.25 -11.92
CA ARG A 193 -12.11 13.51 -12.49
C ARG A 193 -11.51 13.28 -13.88
N ARG A 194 -12.07 13.91 -14.92
CA ARG A 194 -11.57 13.81 -16.30
C ARG A 194 -10.32 14.68 -16.46
N SER A 195 -9.15 14.07 -16.37
CA SER A 195 -7.86 14.77 -16.49
C SER A 195 -6.82 13.91 -17.22
N LYS A 196 -6.04 14.53 -18.11
CA LYS A 196 -4.91 13.88 -18.80
C LYS A 196 -3.82 13.39 -17.83
N VAL A 197 -3.75 13.96 -16.62
CA VAL A 197 -2.82 13.52 -15.57
C VAL A 197 -3.08 12.06 -15.19
N LEU A 198 -4.34 11.59 -15.32
CA LEU A 198 -4.73 10.22 -14.94
C LEU A 198 -4.45 9.16 -16.02
N LEU A 199 -3.97 9.54 -17.19
CA LEU A 199 -3.68 8.58 -18.27
C LEU A 199 -2.66 7.51 -17.88
N ASP A 200 -1.72 7.82 -16.99
CA ASP A 200 -0.77 6.83 -16.52
C ASP A 200 -1.36 5.83 -15.52
N GLU A 201 -2.55 6.08 -15.00
CA GLU A 201 -3.27 5.23 -14.06
C GLU A 201 -4.42 4.42 -14.70
N ILE A 202 -4.57 4.52 -16.04
CA ILE A 202 -5.59 3.78 -16.78
C ILE A 202 -5.53 2.27 -16.47
N PRO A 203 -6.67 1.56 -16.35
CA PRO A 203 -6.70 0.12 -16.09
C PRO A 203 -5.78 -0.69 -16.98
N GLY A 204 -5.70 -0.35 -18.27
CA GLY A 204 -4.83 -1.00 -19.24
C GLY A 204 -3.33 -0.93 -18.95
N ALA A 205 -2.87 -0.06 -18.03
CA ALA A 205 -1.47 0.02 -17.60
C ALA A 205 -1.10 -1.00 -16.51
N TYR A 206 -2.08 -1.73 -15.99
CA TYR A 206 -1.94 -2.69 -14.90
C TYR A 206 -2.13 -4.13 -15.37
N LYS A 207 -1.65 -5.07 -14.56
CA LYS A 207 -1.97 -6.49 -14.75
C LYS A 207 -3.46 -6.72 -14.44
N ASP A 208 -4.01 -7.79 -14.97
CA ASP A 208 -5.34 -8.25 -14.63
C ASP A 208 -5.37 -8.64 -13.15
N ILE A 209 -6.18 -7.94 -12.36
CA ILE A 209 -6.26 -8.16 -10.92
C ILE A 209 -6.88 -9.50 -10.58
N ASP A 210 -7.85 -9.99 -11.37
CA ASP A 210 -8.51 -11.27 -11.12
C ASP A 210 -7.49 -12.40 -11.29
N ARG A 211 -6.62 -12.31 -12.30
CA ARG A 211 -5.52 -13.26 -12.48
C ARG A 211 -4.45 -13.17 -11.39
N VAL A 212 -4.17 -11.96 -10.89
CA VAL A 212 -3.26 -11.78 -9.73
C VAL A 212 -3.83 -12.47 -8.50
N MET A 213 -5.15 -12.33 -8.24
CA MET A 213 -5.81 -12.97 -7.12
C MET A 213 -5.88 -14.49 -7.26
N GLU A 214 -6.12 -15.01 -8.47
CA GLU A 214 -6.05 -16.44 -8.74
C GLU A 214 -4.66 -17.03 -8.43
N ASN A 215 -3.60 -16.32 -8.83
CA ASN A 215 -2.22 -16.71 -8.55
C ASN A 215 -1.83 -16.57 -7.07
N ALA A 216 -2.57 -15.79 -6.28
CA ALA A 216 -2.34 -15.57 -4.86
C ALA A 216 -3.27 -16.40 -3.95
N ARG A 217 -3.97 -17.40 -4.49
CA ARG A 217 -4.95 -18.22 -3.77
C ARG A 217 -4.37 -19.02 -2.59
N ASP A 218 -3.07 -19.28 -2.61
CA ASP A 218 -2.32 -19.94 -1.53
C ASP A 218 -1.75 -18.95 -0.51
N LEU A 219 -1.87 -17.64 -0.75
CA LEU A 219 -1.38 -16.56 0.10
C LEU A 219 -2.50 -15.89 0.89
N VAL A 220 -3.67 -15.75 0.26
CA VAL A 220 -4.82 -15.06 0.85
C VAL A 220 -6.14 -15.71 0.45
N ARG A 221 -7.13 -15.62 1.37
CA ARG A 221 -8.54 -15.89 1.09
C ARG A 221 -9.24 -14.57 0.77
N ILE A 222 -10.08 -14.56 -0.26
CA ILE A 222 -10.94 -13.41 -0.57
C ILE A 222 -12.14 -13.42 0.38
N ASP A 223 -12.29 -12.36 1.17
CA ASP A 223 -13.45 -12.16 2.04
C ASP A 223 -14.53 -11.35 1.33
N HIS A 224 -14.13 -10.26 0.62
CA HIS A 224 -15.06 -9.42 -0.14
C HIS A 224 -14.44 -8.95 -1.46
N THR A 225 -15.27 -8.90 -2.50
CA THR A 225 -14.95 -8.28 -3.78
C THR A 225 -15.65 -6.93 -3.88
N LEU A 226 -14.88 -5.87 -4.06
CA LEU A 226 -15.38 -4.50 -4.15
C LEU A 226 -15.39 -4.03 -5.59
N ARG A 227 -16.45 -3.31 -5.98
CA ARG A 227 -16.54 -2.59 -7.25
C ARG A 227 -16.49 -1.09 -6.97
N GLN A 228 -15.74 -0.37 -7.75
CA GLN A 228 -15.65 1.08 -7.63
C GLN A 228 -16.90 1.73 -8.24
N ILE A 229 -17.41 2.74 -7.56
CA ILE A 229 -18.47 3.64 -8.06
C ILE A 229 -17.92 5.07 -8.23
N VAL A 230 -16.92 5.43 -7.43
CA VAL A 230 -16.24 6.73 -7.47
C VAL A 230 -14.73 6.47 -7.35
N ASN A 231 -13.95 7.23 -8.11
CA ASN A 231 -12.49 7.23 -7.98
C ASN A 231 -11.98 8.65 -7.77
N CYS A 232 -11.52 8.96 -6.56
CA CYS A 232 -10.90 10.22 -6.21
C CYS A 232 -9.38 10.05 -6.18
N LYS A 233 -8.69 10.70 -7.10
CA LYS A 233 -7.23 10.66 -7.19
C LYS A 233 -6.67 12.08 -7.13
N GLY A 234 -5.65 12.27 -6.30
CA GLY A 234 -4.91 13.53 -6.22
C GLY A 234 -4.09 13.82 -7.48
N ASP A 235 -3.74 15.06 -7.66
CA ASP A 235 -2.87 15.57 -8.73
C ASP A 235 -1.41 15.19 -8.50
#